data_94d35c0610aa9b7aebd37d22ba68660b
#
_entry.id   94d35c0610aa9b7aebd37d22ba68660b
#
_cell.length_a   1.000
_cell.length_b   1.000
_cell.length_c   1.000
_cell.angle_alpha   90.00
_cell.angle_beta   90.00
_cell.angle_gamma   90.00
#
_symmetry.space_group_name_H-M   'P 1'
#
loop_
_entity.id
_entity.type
_entity.pdbx_description
1 polymer ?
#
loop_
_entity_poly.entity_id
_entity_poly.type
_entity_poly.pdbx_seq_one_letter_code
_entity_poly.pdbx_strand_id
1 'polypeptide(L)'
;DTLNETAELLKNYNVGVSKHLIDVSDKEAVFALPQKVIDEHGAVDMVFNNAGVALSQTVEESTDEDWDWGLGILLHGVINGTRAFLPHLKKRPEAAIINTSSVFGLLSVPTQSIYHVGKYGVRAFTETLALEMKMENSPVEVYSVHPGHIGTNIANYGVQNERLDIDLENEDEVSNLFGPRAK
;
A
#
# COMPACT_ATOMS: atom_id res chain seq x y z
N ASP A 1 12.94 15.15 1.88
CA ASP A 1 11.68 14.64 1.28
C ASP A 1 11.97 13.24 0.76
N THR A 2 11.32 12.24 1.34
CA THR A 2 11.55 10.81 1.12
C THR A 2 11.46 10.40 -0.36
N LEU A 3 10.58 11.05 -1.13
CA LEU A 3 10.46 10.78 -2.57
C LEU A 3 11.71 11.21 -3.34
N ASN A 4 12.29 12.37 -2.98
CA ASN A 4 13.53 12.85 -3.57
C ASN A 4 14.72 11.97 -3.16
N GLU A 5 14.81 11.59 -1.90
CA GLU A 5 15.86 10.70 -1.39
C GLU A 5 15.85 9.35 -2.10
N THR A 6 14.67 8.76 -2.28
CA THR A 6 14.50 7.51 -3.03
C THR A 6 14.95 7.66 -4.49
N ALA A 7 14.57 8.74 -5.15
CA ALA A 7 14.99 9.00 -6.52
C ALA A 7 16.50 9.17 -6.67
N GLU A 8 17.17 9.83 -5.70
CA GLU A 8 18.64 9.94 -5.69
C GLU A 8 19.32 8.57 -5.53
N LEU A 9 18.80 7.71 -4.65
CA LEU A 9 19.32 6.35 -4.49
C LEU A 9 19.22 5.54 -5.79
N LEU A 10 18.11 5.69 -6.53
CA LEU A 10 17.86 4.97 -7.78
C LEU A 10 18.79 5.40 -8.93
N LYS A 11 19.38 6.61 -8.89
CA LYS A 11 20.36 7.06 -9.90
C LYS A 11 21.57 6.11 -10.01
N ASN A 12 21.92 5.42 -8.93
CA ASN A 12 23.06 4.50 -8.92
C ASN A 12 22.83 3.24 -9.80
N TYR A 13 21.59 2.99 -10.23
CA TYR A 13 21.23 1.81 -11.01
C TYR A 13 21.17 2.07 -12.53
N ASN A 14 21.46 3.28 -12.99
CA ASN A 14 21.42 3.69 -14.40
C ASN A 14 20.09 3.39 -15.09
N VAL A 15 18.99 3.66 -14.40
CA VAL A 15 17.59 3.50 -14.87
C VAL A 15 16.90 4.85 -14.96
N GLY A 16 15.93 5.00 -15.87
CA GLY A 16 15.06 6.16 -15.92
C GLY A 16 14.15 6.22 -14.69
N VAL A 17 14.11 7.36 -14.01
CA VAL A 17 13.28 7.56 -12.82
C VAL A 17 12.43 8.80 -12.99
N SER A 18 11.11 8.65 -12.83
CA SER A 18 10.19 9.77 -12.68
C SER A 18 9.56 9.78 -11.29
N LYS A 19 9.08 10.93 -10.85
CA LYS A 19 8.49 11.15 -9.52
C LYS A 19 7.17 11.88 -9.64
N HIS A 20 6.14 11.33 -9.00
CA HIS A 20 4.82 11.94 -8.93
C HIS A 20 4.37 12.00 -7.48
N LEU A 21 4.25 13.20 -6.92
CA LEU A 21 3.68 13.39 -5.58
C LEU A 21 2.15 13.26 -5.68
N ILE A 22 1.62 12.16 -5.18
CA ILE A 22 0.20 11.80 -5.25
C ILE A 22 -0.26 11.27 -3.90
N ASP A 23 -1.40 11.75 -3.43
CA ASP A 23 -2.15 11.09 -2.38
C ASP A 23 -2.94 9.92 -2.99
N VAL A 24 -2.69 8.70 -2.54
CA VAL A 24 -3.36 7.50 -3.08
C VAL A 24 -4.85 7.43 -2.72
N SER A 25 -5.33 8.22 -1.74
CA SER A 25 -6.74 8.39 -1.43
C SER A 25 -7.46 9.31 -2.42
N ASP A 26 -6.71 10.18 -3.14
CA ASP A 26 -7.24 10.99 -4.24
C ASP A 26 -7.41 10.13 -5.49
N LYS A 27 -8.64 9.66 -5.67
CA LYS A 27 -9.02 8.81 -6.80
C LYS A 27 -8.71 9.45 -8.16
N GLU A 28 -8.95 10.73 -8.32
CA GLU A 28 -8.75 11.42 -9.62
C GLU A 28 -7.27 11.50 -9.96
N ALA A 29 -6.43 11.85 -8.99
CA ALA A 29 -4.98 11.89 -9.14
C ALA A 29 -4.42 10.51 -9.48
N VAL A 30 -4.90 9.44 -8.81
CA VAL A 30 -4.48 8.05 -9.08
C VAL A 30 -4.89 7.62 -10.50
N PHE A 31 -6.10 7.92 -10.96
CA PHE A 31 -6.55 7.56 -12.32
C PHE A 31 -5.88 8.36 -13.44
N ALA A 32 -5.33 9.54 -13.14
CA ALA A 32 -4.53 10.32 -14.08
C ALA A 32 -3.06 9.85 -14.20
N LEU A 33 -2.57 9.04 -13.24
CA LEU A 33 -1.17 8.64 -13.17
C LEU A 33 -0.72 7.71 -14.32
N PRO A 34 -1.49 6.70 -14.76
CA PRO A 34 -1.02 5.78 -15.80
C PRO A 34 -0.59 6.48 -17.09
N GLN A 35 -1.35 7.48 -17.55
CA GLN A 35 -1.00 8.18 -18.77
C GLN A 35 0.31 8.95 -18.62
N LYS A 36 0.54 9.61 -17.48
CA LYS A 36 1.79 10.34 -17.21
C LYS A 36 2.99 9.39 -17.24
N VAL A 37 2.87 8.23 -16.58
CA VAL A 37 3.94 7.22 -16.55
C VAL A 37 4.20 6.65 -17.95
N ILE A 38 3.16 6.39 -18.74
CA ILE A 38 3.30 5.88 -20.11
C ILE A 38 3.96 6.93 -21.03
N ASP A 39 3.61 8.20 -20.89
CA ASP A 39 4.21 9.29 -21.68
C ASP A 39 5.71 9.43 -21.37
N GLU A 40 6.15 9.16 -20.13
CA GLU A 40 7.55 9.26 -19.71
C GLU A 40 8.37 8.00 -20.00
N HIS A 41 7.78 6.80 -19.85
CA HIS A 41 8.48 5.52 -19.91
C HIS A 41 8.02 4.60 -21.04
N GLY A 42 7.00 4.97 -21.80
CA GLY A 42 6.47 4.21 -22.93
C GLY A 42 5.48 3.12 -22.54
N ALA A 43 5.62 2.48 -21.39
CA ALA A 43 4.74 1.41 -20.92
C ALA A 43 4.82 1.22 -19.41
N VAL A 44 3.88 0.41 -18.88
CA VAL A 44 3.91 -0.12 -17.52
C VAL A 44 3.76 -1.64 -17.57
N ASP A 45 4.69 -2.36 -16.96
CA ASP A 45 4.68 -3.82 -16.88
C ASP A 45 4.39 -4.32 -15.46
N MET A 46 4.64 -3.50 -14.44
CA MET A 46 4.47 -3.89 -13.05
C MET A 46 3.97 -2.72 -12.19
N VAL A 47 3.05 -3.02 -11.27
CA VAL A 47 2.53 -2.05 -10.29
C VAL A 47 2.64 -2.61 -8.89
N PHE A 48 3.24 -1.82 -7.98
CA PHE A 48 3.24 -2.07 -6.55
C PHE A 48 2.29 -1.11 -5.86
N ASN A 49 1.16 -1.58 -5.39
CA ASN A 49 0.27 -0.84 -4.50
C ASN A 49 0.76 -1.04 -3.07
N ASN A 50 1.66 -0.16 -2.63
CA ASN A 50 2.39 -0.33 -1.37
C ASN A 50 2.11 0.76 -0.33
N ALA A 51 1.55 1.91 -0.72
CA ALA A 51 1.24 2.99 0.21
C ALA A 51 0.38 2.48 1.38
N GLY A 52 0.71 2.93 2.59
CA GLY A 52 0.02 2.50 3.80
C GLY A 52 0.38 3.36 4.99
N VAL A 53 -0.50 3.34 5.97
CA VAL A 53 -0.41 4.11 7.22
C VAL A 53 -0.70 3.19 8.41
N ALA A 54 -0.24 3.58 9.59
CA ALA A 54 -0.56 2.92 10.85
C ALA A 54 -1.53 3.77 11.67
N LEU A 55 -2.50 3.09 12.28
CA LEU A 55 -3.44 3.66 13.25
C LEU A 55 -3.57 2.67 14.41
N SER A 56 -3.72 3.19 15.62
CA SER A 56 -3.98 2.37 16.80
C SER A 56 -5.00 3.07 17.71
N GLN A 57 -6.22 2.56 17.69
CA GLN A 57 -7.34 3.07 18.47
C GLN A 57 -8.31 1.92 18.73
N THR A 58 -9.01 1.95 19.85
CA THR A 58 -10.15 1.05 20.05
C THR A 58 -11.27 1.39 19.07
N VAL A 59 -12.18 0.46 18.85
CA VAL A 59 -13.35 0.70 17.98
C VAL A 59 -14.22 1.85 18.51
N GLU A 60 -14.32 1.98 19.84
CA GLU A 60 -15.10 3.01 20.49
C GLU A 60 -14.48 4.42 20.34
N GLU A 61 -13.15 4.50 20.32
CA GLU A 61 -12.42 5.77 20.22
C GLU A 61 -12.23 6.24 18.78
N SER A 62 -12.33 5.33 17.81
CA SER A 62 -12.12 5.66 16.40
C SER A 62 -13.25 6.52 15.84
N THR A 63 -12.91 7.59 15.16
CA THR A 63 -13.84 8.51 14.52
C THR A 63 -14.14 8.13 13.07
N ASP A 64 -15.20 8.70 12.49
CA ASP A 64 -15.50 8.52 11.06
C ASP A 64 -14.34 9.01 10.18
N GLU A 65 -13.67 10.11 10.58
CA GLU A 65 -12.49 10.65 9.90
C GLU A 65 -11.32 9.67 9.93
N ASP A 66 -11.13 8.93 11.01
CA ASP A 66 -10.08 7.89 11.10
C ASP A 66 -10.36 6.74 10.13
N TRP A 67 -11.62 6.31 10.05
CA TRP A 67 -12.07 5.28 9.14
C TRP A 67 -11.93 5.73 7.68
N ASP A 68 -12.38 6.91 7.33
CA ASP A 68 -12.30 7.46 5.97
C ASP A 68 -10.84 7.63 5.54
N TRP A 69 -10.01 8.24 6.40
CA TRP A 69 -8.59 8.42 6.11
C TRP A 69 -7.85 7.09 6.01
N GLY A 70 -8.01 6.22 7.00
CA GLY A 70 -7.32 4.93 7.05
C GLY A 70 -7.69 4.03 5.89
N LEU A 71 -8.98 3.82 5.63
CA LEU A 71 -9.44 2.99 4.51
C LEU A 71 -9.20 3.66 3.16
N GLY A 72 -9.26 4.99 3.09
CA GLY A 72 -8.90 5.77 1.90
C GLY A 72 -7.52 5.38 1.37
N ILE A 73 -6.55 5.26 2.26
CA ILE A 73 -5.16 4.90 1.91
C ILE A 73 -4.99 3.37 1.83
N LEU A 74 -5.37 2.65 2.91
CA LEU A 74 -5.04 1.23 3.09
C LEU A 74 -5.78 0.30 2.12
N LEU A 75 -7.02 0.64 1.75
CA LEU A 75 -7.88 -0.19 0.92
C LEU A 75 -8.20 0.49 -0.42
N HIS A 76 -8.80 1.68 -0.38
CA HIS A 76 -9.22 2.36 -1.61
C HIS A 76 -8.04 2.78 -2.49
N GLY A 77 -6.89 3.16 -1.90
CA GLY A 77 -5.65 3.42 -2.64
C GLY A 77 -5.20 2.21 -3.46
N VAL A 78 -5.23 1.01 -2.88
CA VAL A 78 -4.89 -0.24 -3.58
C VAL A 78 -5.91 -0.56 -4.68
N ILE A 79 -7.21 -0.44 -4.38
CA ILE A 79 -8.28 -0.68 -5.36
C ILE A 79 -8.16 0.30 -6.54
N ASN A 80 -7.97 1.59 -6.26
CA ASN A 80 -7.87 2.63 -7.28
C ASN A 80 -6.61 2.47 -8.13
N GLY A 81 -5.44 2.22 -7.51
CA GLY A 81 -4.20 1.95 -8.21
C GLY A 81 -4.32 0.74 -9.15
N THR A 82 -4.87 -0.36 -8.65
CA THR A 82 -5.15 -1.53 -9.47
C THR A 82 -6.06 -1.20 -10.65
N ARG A 83 -7.19 -0.56 -10.39
CA ARG A 83 -8.19 -0.23 -11.45
C ARG A 83 -7.66 0.76 -12.48
N ALA A 84 -6.82 1.70 -12.07
CA ALA A 84 -6.22 2.69 -12.96
C ALA A 84 -5.22 2.03 -13.93
N PHE A 85 -4.36 1.14 -13.43
CA PHE A 85 -3.29 0.55 -14.23
C PHE A 85 -3.70 -0.74 -14.97
N LEU A 86 -4.67 -1.51 -14.48
CA LEU A 86 -5.06 -2.81 -15.06
C LEU A 86 -5.36 -2.76 -16.57
N PRO A 87 -6.09 -1.75 -17.13
CA PRO A 87 -6.33 -1.69 -18.58
C PRO A 87 -5.05 -1.53 -19.42
N HIS A 88 -3.99 -0.97 -18.86
CA HIS A 88 -2.70 -0.79 -19.51
C HIS A 88 -1.86 -2.06 -19.39
N LEU A 89 -1.85 -2.68 -18.22
CA LEU A 89 -1.15 -3.94 -17.96
C LEU A 89 -1.67 -5.09 -18.83
N LYS A 90 -2.99 -5.18 -19.05
CA LYS A 90 -3.60 -6.18 -19.95
C LYS A 90 -3.13 -6.10 -21.40
N LYS A 91 -2.52 -5.01 -21.82
CA LYS A 91 -1.97 -4.82 -23.17
C LYS A 91 -0.52 -5.28 -23.29
N ARG A 92 0.09 -5.68 -22.19
CA ARG A 92 1.49 -6.14 -22.17
C ARG A 92 1.56 -7.64 -22.43
N PRO A 93 2.68 -8.16 -22.99
CA PRO A 93 2.88 -9.60 -23.14
C PRO A 93 3.01 -10.31 -21.80
N GLU A 94 3.57 -9.64 -20.80
CA GLU A 94 3.70 -10.07 -19.42
C GLU A 94 3.51 -8.84 -18.52
N ALA A 95 2.76 -8.97 -17.43
CA ALA A 95 2.57 -7.89 -16.47
C ALA A 95 2.25 -8.43 -15.07
N ALA A 96 2.47 -7.59 -14.05
CA ALA A 96 2.17 -7.96 -12.67
C ALA A 96 1.54 -6.83 -11.86
N ILE A 97 0.66 -7.21 -10.93
CA ILE A 97 0.17 -6.36 -9.85
C ILE A 97 0.56 -6.97 -8.52
N ILE A 98 1.24 -6.21 -7.70
CA ILE A 98 1.65 -6.59 -6.35
C ILE A 98 0.95 -5.68 -5.34
N ASN A 99 0.04 -6.25 -4.54
CA ASN A 99 -0.68 -5.54 -3.51
C ASN A 99 -0.11 -5.87 -2.13
N THR A 100 0.30 -4.84 -1.39
CA THR A 100 0.86 -4.99 -0.04
C THR A 100 -0.25 -5.06 0.99
N SER A 101 -0.58 -6.28 1.42
CA SER A 101 -1.39 -6.56 2.59
C SER A 101 -0.50 -6.48 3.86
N SER A 102 -0.62 -7.43 4.77
CA SER A 102 0.15 -7.54 6.01
C SER A 102 -0.09 -8.92 6.62
N VAL A 103 0.75 -9.35 7.57
CA VAL A 103 0.37 -10.42 8.52
C VAL A 103 -0.94 -10.07 9.25
N PHE A 104 -1.25 -8.78 9.42
CA PHE A 104 -2.51 -8.27 9.95
C PHE A 104 -3.67 -8.31 8.94
N GLY A 105 -3.46 -8.83 7.75
CA GLY A 105 -4.49 -9.31 6.83
C GLY A 105 -4.77 -10.82 6.98
N LEU A 106 -4.11 -11.51 7.95
CA LEU A 106 -4.24 -12.93 8.24
C LEU A 106 -4.66 -13.21 9.69
N LEU A 107 -4.32 -12.32 10.61
CA LEU A 107 -4.64 -12.40 12.03
C LEU A 107 -5.04 -11.01 12.56
N SER A 108 -5.69 -10.96 13.70
CA SER A 108 -6.16 -9.73 14.32
C SER A 108 -5.61 -9.56 15.73
N VAL A 109 -5.31 -8.29 16.07
CA VAL A 109 -4.90 -7.86 17.41
C VAL A 109 -5.78 -6.68 17.86
N PRO A 110 -5.91 -6.41 19.16
CA PRO A 110 -6.65 -5.24 19.66
C PRO A 110 -6.13 -3.92 19.07
N THR A 111 -6.93 -2.88 19.08
CA THR A 111 -6.64 -1.49 18.70
C THR A 111 -6.28 -1.25 17.22
N GLN A 112 -6.30 -2.28 16.38
CA GLN A 112 -5.90 -2.20 14.97
C GLN A 112 -7.06 -2.41 14.00
N SER A 113 -8.32 -2.10 14.40
CA SER A 113 -9.53 -2.44 13.63
C SER A 113 -9.50 -1.88 12.21
N ILE A 114 -9.21 -0.59 12.03
CA ILE A 114 -9.14 0.07 10.72
C ILE A 114 -8.06 -0.56 9.85
N TYR A 115 -6.87 -0.79 10.44
CA TYR A 115 -5.76 -1.42 9.73
C TYR A 115 -6.10 -2.85 9.29
N HIS A 116 -6.71 -3.64 10.19
CA HIS A 116 -7.15 -5.00 9.84
C HIS A 116 -8.17 -4.99 8.73
N VAL A 117 -9.23 -4.18 8.82
CA VAL A 117 -10.25 -4.08 7.77
C VAL A 117 -9.60 -3.74 6.42
N GLY A 118 -8.69 -2.77 6.39
CA GLY A 118 -7.94 -2.42 5.18
C GLY A 118 -7.14 -3.61 4.65
N LYS A 119 -6.33 -4.27 5.48
CA LYS A 119 -5.40 -5.33 5.03
C LYS A 119 -6.08 -6.67 4.72
N TYR A 120 -7.13 -7.04 5.45
CA TYR A 120 -8.01 -8.17 5.06
C TYR A 120 -8.74 -7.86 3.75
N GLY A 121 -9.23 -6.61 3.59
CA GLY A 121 -9.87 -6.14 2.36
C GLY A 121 -8.92 -6.23 1.15
N VAL A 122 -7.68 -5.76 1.29
CA VAL A 122 -6.65 -5.89 0.25
C VAL A 122 -6.40 -7.34 -0.13
N ARG A 123 -6.29 -8.23 0.86
CA ARG A 123 -6.12 -9.67 0.60
C ARG A 123 -7.28 -10.22 -0.20
N ALA A 124 -8.51 -10.02 0.27
CA ALA A 124 -9.71 -10.53 -0.39
C ALA A 124 -9.85 -9.99 -1.83
N PHE A 125 -9.61 -8.69 -2.01
CA PHE A 125 -9.60 -8.05 -3.33
C PHE A 125 -8.54 -8.65 -4.26
N THR A 126 -7.32 -8.87 -3.76
CA THR A 126 -6.20 -9.41 -4.55
C THR A 126 -6.46 -10.86 -4.95
N GLU A 127 -6.96 -11.71 -4.03
CA GLU A 127 -7.31 -13.09 -4.31
C GLU A 127 -8.42 -13.19 -5.38
N THR A 128 -9.43 -12.32 -5.29
CA THR A 128 -10.52 -12.25 -6.29
C THR A 128 -9.97 -11.83 -7.65
N LEU A 129 -9.17 -10.76 -7.70
CA LEU A 129 -8.57 -10.28 -8.95
C LEU A 129 -7.69 -11.36 -9.61
N ALA A 130 -6.92 -12.10 -8.83
CA ALA A 130 -6.09 -13.19 -9.36
C ALA A 130 -6.93 -14.27 -10.04
N LEU A 131 -8.10 -14.60 -9.47
CA LEU A 131 -9.04 -15.53 -10.09
C LEU A 131 -9.66 -14.98 -11.38
N GLU A 132 -10.03 -13.70 -11.39
CA GLU A 132 -10.56 -13.03 -12.57
C GLU A 132 -9.54 -13.02 -13.72
N MET A 133 -8.28 -12.66 -13.44
CA MET A 133 -7.21 -12.67 -14.45
C MET A 133 -6.97 -14.07 -15.02
N LYS A 134 -7.08 -15.09 -14.18
CA LYS A 134 -6.99 -16.49 -14.61
C LYS A 134 -8.16 -16.92 -15.51
N MET A 135 -9.37 -16.52 -15.14
CA MET A 135 -10.57 -16.82 -15.94
C MET A 135 -10.54 -16.16 -17.32
N GLU A 136 -9.96 -14.97 -17.42
CA GLU A 136 -9.82 -14.22 -18.67
C GLU A 136 -8.60 -14.66 -19.52
N ASN A 137 -7.76 -15.58 -19.05
CA ASN A 137 -6.44 -15.88 -19.63
C ASN A 137 -5.60 -14.60 -19.84
N SER A 138 -5.67 -13.67 -18.88
CA SER A 138 -4.95 -12.41 -18.91
C SER A 138 -3.43 -12.63 -18.75
N PRO A 139 -2.58 -11.80 -19.38
CA PRO A 139 -1.14 -11.82 -19.14
C PRO A 139 -0.74 -11.20 -17.78
N VAL A 140 -1.71 -10.70 -17.00
CA VAL A 140 -1.45 -10.03 -15.73
C VAL A 140 -1.45 -11.03 -14.58
N GLU A 141 -0.29 -11.20 -13.95
CA GLU A 141 -0.18 -11.94 -12.70
C GLU A 141 -0.48 -11.04 -11.49
N VAL A 142 -1.11 -11.60 -10.46
CA VAL A 142 -1.55 -10.84 -9.30
C VAL A 142 -1.05 -11.49 -8.01
N TYR A 143 -0.36 -10.69 -7.20
CA TYR A 143 0.29 -11.14 -5.97
C TYR A 143 -0.17 -10.34 -4.76
N SER A 144 -0.35 -11.03 -3.63
CA SER A 144 -0.52 -10.44 -2.31
C SER A 144 0.74 -10.65 -1.48
N VAL A 145 1.33 -9.58 -0.98
CA VAL A 145 2.48 -9.62 -0.08
C VAL A 145 2.01 -9.37 1.34
N HIS A 146 2.49 -10.17 2.29
CA HIS A 146 2.08 -10.10 3.70
C HIS A 146 3.29 -9.84 4.60
N PRO A 147 3.84 -8.61 4.62
CA PRO A 147 4.96 -8.28 5.49
C PRO A 147 4.58 -8.44 6.96
N GLY A 148 5.53 -8.92 7.75
CA GLY A 148 5.48 -8.85 9.21
C GLY A 148 5.97 -7.51 9.71
N HIS A 149 6.61 -7.52 10.90
CA HIS A 149 7.21 -6.30 11.44
C HIS A 149 8.52 -5.98 10.68
N ILE A 150 8.42 -5.08 9.74
CA ILE A 150 9.57 -4.59 8.95
C ILE A 150 9.96 -3.21 9.46
N GLY A 151 11.25 -2.93 9.59
CA GLY A 151 11.80 -1.67 10.05
C GLY A 151 11.59 -0.53 9.03
N THR A 152 10.35 -0.10 8.84
CA THR A 152 9.95 1.03 7.99
C THR A 152 9.50 2.22 8.85
N ASN A 153 9.26 3.35 8.21
CA ASN A 153 8.77 4.57 8.87
C ASN A 153 7.24 4.59 9.07
N ILE A 154 6.53 3.48 8.89
CA ILE A 154 5.07 3.44 8.96
C ILE A 154 4.54 3.90 10.33
N ALA A 155 5.18 3.49 11.42
CA ALA A 155 4.83 3.92 12.77
C ALA A 155 5.11 5.41 12.98
N ASN A 156 6.23 5.94 12.47
CA ASN A 156 6.57 7.36 12.54
C ASN A 156 5.48 8.23 11.89
N TYR A 157 4.95 7.82 10.75
CA TYR A 157 3.85 8.54 10.10
C TYR A 157 2.55 8.48 10.90
N GLY A 158 2.26 7.37 11.58
CA GLY A 158 1.12 7.25 12.49
C GLY A 158 1.21 8.26 13.64
N VAL A 159 2.38 8.35 14.29
CA VAL A 159 2.62 9.31 15.39
C VAL A 159 2.56 10.76 14.88
N GLN A 160 3.20 11.07 13.76
CA GLN A 160 3.22 12.43 13.19
C GLN A 160 1.81 12.94 12.81
N ASN A 161 0.88 12.05 12.51
CA ASN A 161 -0.50 12.41 12.19
C ASN A 161 -1.46 12.23 13.38
N GLU A 162 -0.93 12.09 14.60
CA GLU A 162 -1.71 11.91 15.84
C GLU A 162 -2.67 10.69 15.78
N ARG A 163 -2.35 9.70 14.93
CA ARG A 163 -3.12 8.46 14.74
C ARG A 163 -2.55 7.27 15.51
N LEU A 164 -1.44 7.48 16.17
CA LEU A 164 -0.71 6.49 16.92
C LEU A 164 -0.07 7.16 18.15
N ASP A 165 -0.57 6.86 19.32
CA ASP A 165 -0.05 7.36 20.60
C ASP A 165 0.86 6.30 21.22
N ILE A 166 2.12 6.28 20.77
CA ILE A 166 3.17 5.41 21.30
C ILE A 166 4.51 6.15 21.37
N ASP A 167 5.32 5.75 22.33
CA ASP A 167 6.73 6.13 22.36
C ASP A 167 7.54 5.19 21.45
N LEU A 168 7.97 5.70 20.31
CA LEU A 168 8.74 4.93 19.32
C LEU A 168 10.15 4.56 19.78
N GLU A 169 10.67 5.19 20.84
CA GLU A 169 11.94 4.84 21.48
C GLU A 169 11.76 3.72 22.52
N ASN A 170 10.51 3.46 22.94
CA ASN A 170 10.17 2.38 23.86
C ASN A 170 9.98 1.06 23.08
N GLU A 171 11.02 0.21 23.11
CA GLU A 171 11.00 -1.08 22.39
C GLU A 171 9.84 -2.01 22.84
N ASP A 172 9.43 -1.93 24.10
CA ASP A 172 8.33 -2.74 24.62
C ASP A 172 6.97 -2.28 24.03
N GLU A 173 6.71 -0.97 23.95
CA GLU A 173 5.51 -0.43 23.34
C GLU A 173 5.46 -0.77 21.84
N VAL A 174 6.55 -0.54 21.12
CA VAL A 174 6.66 -0.88 19.70
C VAL A 174 6.47 -2.38 19.47
N SER A 175 7.09 -3.22 20.29
CA SER A 175 6.97 -4.68 20.20
C SER A 175 5.57 -5.18 20.53
N ASN A 176 4.88 -4.57 21.50
CA ASN A 176 3.51 -4.92 21.87
C ASN A 176 2.51 -4.60 20.72
N LEU A 177 2.75 -3.51 20.00
CA LEU A 177 1.85 -3.08 18.94
C LEU A 177 2.13 -3.76 17.60
N PHE A 178 3.40 -3.92 17.24
CA PHE A 178 3.80 -4.41 15.92
C PHE A 178 4.47 -5.79 15.93
N GLY A 179 4.70 -6.36 17.12
CA GLY A 179 5.50 -7.56 17.28
C GLY A 179 7.01 -7.30 17.27
N PRO A 180 7.84 -8.29 17.59
CA PRO A 180 9.29 -8.15 17.63
C PRO A 180 9.85 -7.85 16.23
N ARG A 181 10.79 -6.90 16.14
CA ARG A 181 11.44 -6.56 14.87
C ARG A 181 12.15 -7.77 14.28
N ALA A 182 11.91 -8.05 13.01
CA ALA A 182 12.72 -9.01 12.28
C ALA A 182 14.16 -8.46 12.14
N LYS A 183 15.14 -9.30 12.46
CA LYS A 183 16.58 -8.97 12.34
C LYS A 183 17.04 -9.14 10.90
#